data_edbaade315d55a2e4ed3b0a543522dff
#
_entry.id   edbaade315d55a2e4ed3b0a543522dff
#
_cell.length_a   1.000
_cell.length_b   1.000
_cell.length_c   1.000
_cell.angle_alpha   90.00
_cell.angle_beta   90.00
_cell.angle_gamma   90.00
#
_symmetry.space_group_name_H-M   'P 1'
#
loop_
_entity.id
_entity.type
_entity.pdbx_description
1 polymer ?
#
loop_
_entity_poly.entity_id
_entity_poly.type
_entity_poly.pdbx_seq_one_letter_code
_entity_poly.pdbx_strand_id
1 'polypeptide(L)'
;MPGLLIIAHEPLASSLKTVAEHAFPDCASVLEAFDVPAGMPVEEIELRARELLARVRNPEALIFTDVFGATPCNVAQRLASTADAAQVKVIAGVNVPMLWRCLCYADEPLDALVARAMAGATQGVMQVAVSRPQNQTVKPGADDQSQRQHQQ
;
A
#
# COMPACT_ATOMS: atom_id res chain seq x y z
N MET A 1 16.42 10.53 -1.77
CA MET A 1 15.29 9.69 -1.32
C MET A 1 14.02 10.52 -1.35
N PRO A 2 13.02 10.19 -2.20
CA PRO A 2 11.75 10.91 -2.24
C PRO A 2 11.01 10.85 -0.91
N GLY A 3 10.32 11.94 -0.53
CA GLY A 3 9.42 11.95 0.61
C GLY A 3 8.12 11.22 0.29
N LEU A 4 7.45 10.67 1.30
CA LEU A 4 6.19 9.95 1.16
C LEU A 4 5.09 10.63 1.97
N LEU A 5 3.95 10.91 1.36
CA LEU A 5 2.79 11.54 2.00
C LEU A 5 1.53 10.75 1.68
N ILE A 6 0.76 10.38 2.69
CA ILE A 6 -0.56 9.78 2.52
C ILE A 6 -1.62 10.86 2.79
N ILE A 7 -2.51 11.11 1.83
CA ILE A 7 -3.67 11.98 1.99
C ILE A 7 -4.92 11.13 1.71
N ALA A 8 -5.70 10.84 2.73
CA ALA A 8 -6.84 9.94 2.62
C ALA A 8 -7.95 10.35 3.59
N HIS A 9 -9.16 9.81 3.38
CA HIS A 9 -10.27 10.03 4.31
C HIS A 9 -9.91 9.55 5.72
N GLU A 10 -10.29 10.35 6.72
CA GLU A 10 -10.10 10.02 8.14
C GLU A 10 -10.81 8.70 8.50
N PRO A 11 -10.18 7.75 9.21
CA PRO A 11 -8.84 7.77 9.82
C PRO A 11 -7.79 6.97 9.01
N LEU A 12 -7.97 6.82 7.71
CA LEU A 12 -7.20 5.85 6.92
C LEU A 12 -5.72 6.20 6.80
N ALA A 13 -5.38 7.47 6.56
CA ALA A 13 -3.99 7.87 6.33
C ALA A 13 -3.10 7.58 7.54
N SER A 14 -3.51 8.01 8.73
CA SER A 14 -2.79 7.77 9.98
C SER A 14 -2.73 6.29 10.33
N SER A 15 -3.81 5.53 10.07
CA SER A 15 -3.84 4.09 10.29
C SER A 15 -2.84 3.35 9.39
N LEU A 16 -2.77 3.72 8.12
CA LEU A 16 -1.78 3.17 7.18
C LEU A 16 -0.34 3.50 7.59
N LYS A 17 -0.10 4.74 8.04
CA LYS A 17 1.21 5.13 8.57
C LYS A 17 1.60 4.27 9.77
N THR A 18 0.70 4.06 10.73
CA THR A 18 0.94 3.20 11.90
C THR A 18 1.30 1.77 11.49
N VAL A 19 0.58 1.20 10.51
CA VAL A 19 0.89 -0.14 9.98
C VAL A 19 2.27 -0.17 9.31
N ALA A 20 2.61 0.87 8.57
CA ALA A 20 3.92 1.00 7.93
C ALA A 20 5.06 1.08 8.96
N GLU A 21 4.88 1.86 10.02
CA GLU A 21 5.86 2.02 11.10
C GLU A 21 6.12 0.73 11.89
N HIS A 22 5.12 -0.13 12.03
CA HIS A 22 5.30 -1.44 12.64
C HIS A 22 6.25 -2.34 11.84
N ALA A 23 6.17 -2.31 10.51
CA ALA A 23 7.03 -3.11 9.63
C ALA A 23 8.38 -2.43 9.35
N PHE A 24 8.41 -1.11 9.33
CA PHE A 24 9.55 -0.27 8.97
C PHE A 24 9.71 0.87 9.97
N PRO A 25 10.21 0.60 11.20
CA PRO A 25 10.30 1.61 12.28
C PRO A 25 11.10 2.86 11.89
N ASP A 26 12.09 2.71 11.02
CA ASP A 26 12.96 3.81 10.60
C ASP A 26 12.37 4.69 9.49
N CYS A 27 11.20 4.34 8.96
CA CYS A 27 10.58 5.09 7.88
C CYS A 27 9.83 6.36 8.34
N ALA A 28 9.66 6.57 9.64
CA ALA A 28 8.90 7.69 10.20
C ALA A 28 9.38 9.06 9.72
N SER A 29 10.67 9.19 9.42
CA SER A 29 11.29 10.43 8.92
C SER A 29 10.95 10.77 7.47
N VAL A 30 10.49 9.81 6.68
CA VAL A 30 10.20 9.98 5.25
C VAL A 30 8.71 9.84 4.91
N LEU A 31 7.89 9.39 5.84
CA LEU A 31 6.46 9.15 5.67
C LEU A 31 5.63 10.05 6.57
N GLU A 32 4.77 10.88 5.97
CA GLU A 32 3.75 11.65 6.65
C GLU A 32 2.34 11.20 6.25
N ALA A 33 1.36 11.50 7.10
CA ALA A 33 -0.04 11.14 6.86
C ALA A 33 -0.96 12.30 7.22
N PHE A 34 -1.96 12.51 6.37
CA PHE A 34 -3.02 13.48 6.58
C PHE A 34 -4.39 12.82 6.45
N ASP A 35 -5.08 12.71 7.57
CA ASP A 35 -6.48 12.30 7.61
C ASP A 35 -7.37 13.49 7.26
N VAL A 36 -8.12 13.38 6.17
CA VAL A 36 -9.05 14.41 5.73
C VAL A 36 -10.40 14.21 6.42
N PRO A 37 -10.77 15.09 7.40
CA PRO A 37 -12.04 14.97 8.08
C PRO A 37 -13.22 15.31 7.17
N ALA A 38 -14.36 14.70 7.43
CA ALA A 38 -15.60 15.10 6.80
C ALA A 38 -15.94 16.57 7.17
N GLY A 39 -16.32 17.37 6.18
CA GLY A 39 -16.75 18.76 6.40
C GLY A 39 -15.65 19.81 6.55
N MET A 40 -14.36 19.42 6.48
CA MET A 40 -13.28 20.41 6.42
C MET A 40 -13.32 21.16 5.08
N PRO A 41 -13.21 22.51 5.08
CA PRO A 41 -13.13 23.27 3.83
C PRO A 41 -11.94 22.86 2.97
N VAL A 42 -12.12 22.81 1.65
CA VAL A 42 -11.08 22.37 0.70
C VAL A 42 -9.83 23.23 0.81
N GLU A 43 -9.98 24.53 1.03
CA GLU A 43 -8.86 25.47 1.18
C GLU A 43 -8.01 25.14 2.41
N GLU A 44 -8.62 24.73 3.50
CA GLU A 44 -7.92 24.31 4.72
C GLU A 44 -7.21 22.96 4.50
N ILE A 45 -7.87 22.01 3.84
CA ILE A 45 -7.27 20.72 3.48
C ILE A 45 -6.01 20.94 2.62
N GLU A 46 -6.13 21.79 1.60
CA GLU A 46 -5.01 22.10 0.69
C GLU A 46 -3.85 22.76 1.42
N LEU A 47 -4.11 23.70 2.31
CA LEU A 47 -3.09 24.37 3.10
C LEU A 47 -2.31 23.37 3.98
N ARG A 48 -3.02 22.56 4.74
CA ARG A 48 -2.40 21.54 5.63
C ARG A 48 -1.61 20.49 4.84
N ALA A 49 -2.17 20.03 3.72
CA ALA A 49 -1.49 19.07 2.86
C ALA A 49 -0.20 19.66 2.26
N ARG A 50 -0.22 20.94 1.89
CA ARG A 50 0.96 21.65 1.38
C ARG A 50 2.05 21.77 2.44
N GLU A 51 1.70 22.05 3.68
CA GLU A 51 2.64 22.12 4.80
C GLU A 51 3.31 20.77 5.06
N LEU A 52 2.54 19.68 5.02
CA LEU A 52 3.06 18.33 5.20
C LEU A 52 3.95 17.92 4.02
N LEU A 53 3.56 18.22 2.80
CA LEU A 53 4.37 17.98 1.61
C LEU A 53 5.73 18.70 1.72
N ALA A 54 5.74 19.95 2.16
CA ALA A 54 6.96 20.72 2.34
C ALA A 54 7.92 20.09 3.38
N ARG A 55 7.38 19.40 4.38
CA ARG A 55 8.21 18.71 5.41
C ARG A 55 8.90 17.47 4.88
N VAL A 56 8.22 16.68 4.02
CA VAL A 56 8.77 15.40 3.56
C VAL A 56 9.53 15.51 2.23
N ARG A 57 9.20 16.49 1.42
CA ARG A 57 9.76 16.68 0.08
C ARG A 57 11.27 16.91 0.14
N ASN A 58 12.06 16.14 -0.67
CA ASN A 58 13.52 16.24 -0.69
C ASN A 58 14.17 15.77 -2.02
N PRO A 59 14.27 16.57 -3.07
CA PRO A 59 13.28 17.55 -3.52
C PRO A 59 12.00 16.88 -4.05
N GLU A 60 12.05 15.56 -4.27
CA GLU A 60 10.97 14.73 -4.81
C GLU A 60 10.02 14.24 -3.73
N ALA A 61 8.78 13.97 -4.10
CA ALA A 61 7.79 13.32 -3.23
C ALA A 61 6.79 12.47 -4.01
N LEU A 62 6.32 11.41 -3.36
CA LEU A 62 5.22 10.57 -3.81
C LEU A 62 4.04 10.72 -2.85
N ILE A 63 2.90 11.13 -3.38
CA ILE A 63 1.64 11.25 -2.63
C ILE A 63 0.77 10.04 -2.93
N PHE A 64 0.28 9.40 -1.87
CA PHE A 64 -0.71 8.32 -1.95
C PHE A 64 -2.07 8.84 -1.53
N THR A 65 -3.11 8.49 -2.27
CA THR A 65 -4.51 8.75 -1.92
C THR A 65 -5.31 7.46 -1.94
N ASP A 66 -6.44 7.45 -1.23
CA ASP A 66 -7.27 6.24 -1.10
C ASP A 66 -8.08 5.95 -2.36
N VAL A 67 -8.82 6.93 -2.89
CA VAL A 67 -9.72 6.72 -4.02
C VAL A 67 -9.65 7.87 -5.02
N PHE A 68 -9.60 7.53 -6.31
CA PHE A 68 -9.64 8.52 -7.39
C PHE A 68 -11.01 9.25 -7.42
N GLY A 69 -10.96 10.56 -7.63
CA GLY A 69 -12.15 11.41 -7.79
C GLY A 69 -12.77 11.94 -6.50
N ALA A 70 -12.25 11.58 -5.34
CA ALA A 70 -12.65 12.17 -4.06
C ALA A 70 -11.74 13.33 -3.65
N THR A 71 -12.15 14.08 -2.63
CA THR A 71 -11.45 15.29 -2.16
C THR A 71 -9.96 15.07 -1.86
N PRO A 72 -9.52 14.03 -1.15
CA PRO A 72 -8.10 13.79 -0.90
C PRO A 72 -7.28 13.71 -2.18
N CYS A 73 -7.77 12.97 -3.18
CA CYS A 73 -7.10 12.83 -4.47
C CYS A 73 -7.09 14.15 -5.26
N ASN A 74 -8.20 14.89 -5.26
CA ASN A 74 -8.29 16.16 -5.97
C ASN A 74 -7.32 17.20 -5.38
N VAL A 75 -7.16 17.23 -4.06
CA VAL A 75 -6.16 18.07 -3.38
C VAL A 75 -4.75 17.65 -3.76
N ALA A 76 -4.44 16.35 -3.70
CA ALA A 76 -3.13 15.83 -4.07
C ALA A 76 -2.75 16.20 -5.51
N GLN A 77 -3.70 16.09 -6.45
CA GLN A 77 -3.50 16.49 -7.85
C GLN A 77 -3.17 17.98 -7.99
N ARG A 78 -3.85 18.84 -7.24
CA ARG A 78 -3.56 20.28 -7.23
C ARG A 78 -2.17 20.58 -6.68
N LEU A 79 -1.77 19.92 -5.59
CA LEU A 79 -0.41 20.06 -5.03
C LEU A 79 0.64 19.66 -6.03
N ALA A 80 0.47 18.54 -6.71
CA ALA A 80 1.40 18.07 -7.74
C ALA A 80 1.47 18.98 -8.95
N SER A 81 0.35 19.59 -9.37
CA SER A 81 0.30 20.50 -10.52
C SER A 81 0.91 21.89 -10.23
N THR A 82 0.90 22.34 -8.98
CA THR A 82 1.52 23.61 -8.56
C THR A 82 2.99 23.46 -8.18
N ALA A 83 3.42 22.24 -7.87
CA ALA A 83 4.84 21.90 -7.76
C ALA A 83 5.44 21.69 -9.16
N ASP A 84 6.76 21.56 -9.24
CA ASP A 84 7.36 21.02 -10.47
C ASP A 84 6.80 19.60 -10.66
N ALA A 85 6.01 19.40 -11.70
CA ALA A 85 5.30 18.14 -11.97
C ALA A 85 6.26 16.94 -12.17
N ALA A 86 7.54 17.22 -12.46
CA ALA A 86 8.59 16.20 -12.50
C ALA A 86 8.99 15.69 -11.11
N GLN A 87 8.74 16.47 -10.07
CA GLN A 87 9.23 16.20 -8.70
C GLN A 87 8.16 15.68 -7.75
N VAL A 88 6.87 15.77 -8.10
CA VAL A 88 5.77 15.28 -7.26
C VAL A 88 4.84 14.40 -8.08
N LYS A 89 4.66 13.18 -7.65
CA LYS A 89 3.76 12.20 -8.27
C LYS A 89 2.63 11.81 -7.32
N VAL A 90 1.49 11.42 -7.87
CA VAL A 90 0.31 10.99 -7.10
C VAL A 90 -0.14 9.62 -7.56
N ILE A 91 -0.44 8.74 -6.61
CA ILE A 91 -1.06 7.43 -6.86
C ILE A 91 -2.35 7.34 -6.04
N ALA A 92 -3.44 6.95 -6.68
CA ALA A 92 -4.70 6.61 -6.02
C ALA A 92 -4.82 5.09 -5.80
N GLY A 93 -5.61 4.70 -4.81
CA GLY A 93 -5.81 3.28 -4.48
C GLY A 93 -4.78 2.72 -3.53
N VAL A 94 -4.27 3.53 -2.61
CA VAL A 94 -3.26 3.11 -1.63
C VAL A 94 -3.71 1.89 -0.84
N ASN A 95 -2.81 0.93 -0.71
CA ASN A 95 -2.97 -0.25 0.13
C ASN A 95 -1.65 -0.59 0.84
N VAL A 96 -1.71 -1.48 1.82
CA VAL A 96 -0.52 -1.85 2.60
C VAL A 96 0.60 -2.45 1.74
N PRO A 97 0.35 -3.37 0.79
CA PRO A 97 1.40 -3.87 -0.10
C PRO A 97 2.10 -2.78 -0.91
N MET A 98 1.37 -1.77 -1.37
CA MET A 98 1.93 -0.60 -2.05
C MET A 98 2.94 0.13 -1.17
N LEU A 99 2.54 0.47 0.05
CA LEU A 99 3.39 1.17 1.01
C LEU A 99 4.63 0.37 1.39
N TRP A 100 4.47 -0.91 1.70
CA TRP A 100 5.59 -1.76 2.06
C TRP A 100 6.59 -1.88 0.92
N ARG A 101 6.13 -2.01 -0.32
CA ARG A 101 7.00 -2.04 -1.48
C ARG A 101 7.78 -0.74 -1.64
N CYS A 102 7.13 0.42 -1.46
CA CYS A 102 7.80 1.72 -1.50
C CYS A 102 8.86 1.86 -0.40
N LEU A 103 8.57 1.43 0.81
CA LEU A 103 9.51 1.53 1.93
C LEU A 103 10.73 0.61 1.76
N CYS A 104 10.54 -0.58 1.17
CA CYS A 104 11.66 -1.46 0.83
C CYS A 104 12.63 -0.85 -0.21
N TYR A 105 12.14 0.02 -1.07
CA TYR A 105 12.90 0.63 -2.18
C TYR A 105 12.98 2.15 -2.09
N ALA A 106 12.88 2.69 -0.88
CA ALA A 106 12.77 4.14 -0.65
C ALA A 106 13.92 4.98 -1.20
N ASP A 107 15.08 4.37 -1.43
CA ASP A 107 16.27 5.04 -2.00
C ASP A 107 16.24 5.16 -3.54
N GLU A 108 15.29 4.50 -4.20
CA GLU A 108 15.18 4.59 -5.65
C GLU A 108 14.67 5.98 -6.12
N PRO A 109 14.99 6.40 -7.35
CA PRO A 109 14.41 7.60 -7.95
C PRO A 109 12.88 7.55 -8.02
N LEU A 110 12.22 8.71 -8.03
CA LEU A 110 10.76 8.82 -7.96
C LEU A 110 10.02 7.98 -9.00
N ASP A 111 10.43 8.00 -10.27
CA ASP A 111 9.75 7.22 -11.32
C ASP A 111 9.87 5.71 -11.10
N ALA A 112 11.02 5.24 -10.63
CA ALA A 112 11.21 3.84 -10.25
C ALA A 112 10.34 3.47 -9.04
N LEU A 113 10.26 4.36 -8.06
CA LEU A 113 9.43 4.17 -6.87
C LEU A 113 7.94 4.10 -7.21
N VAL A 114 7.45 4.93 -8.14
CA VAL A 114 6.08 4.84 -8.68
C VAL A 114 5.83 3.46 -9.30
N ALA A 115 6.75 2.96 -10.12
CA ALA A 115 6.63 1.63 -10.72
C ALA A 115 6.60 0.52 -9.65
N ARG A 116 7.43 0.62 -8.60
CA ARG A 116 7.41 -0.30 -7.45
C ARG A 116 6.09 -0.28 -6.71
N ALA A 117 5.55 0.91 -6.46
CA ALA A 117 4.27 1.10 -5.80
C ALA A 117 3.12 0.44 -6.55
N MET A 118 3.01 0.73 -7.85
CA MET A 118 1.97 0.18 -8.72
C MET A 118 2.04 -1.35 -8.79
N ALA A 119 3.23 -1.91 -8.97
CA ALA A 119 3.44 -3.35 -8.98
C ALA A 119 3.11 -3.99 -7.63
N GLY A 120 3.55 -3.39 -6.53
CA GLY A 120 3.28 -3.87 -5.16
C GLY A 120 1.79 -3.92 -4.85
N ALA A 121 1.05 -2.88 -5.20
CA ALA A 121 -0.38 -2.81 -5.00
C ALA A 121 -1.14 -3.92 -5.75
N THR A 122 -0.81 -4.13 -7.01
CA THR A 122 -1.47 -5.11 -7.87
C THR A 122 -1.12 -6.55 -7.47
N GLN A 123 0.14 -6.83 -7.21
CA GLN A 123 0.61 -8.15 -6.79
C GLN A 123 0.17 -8.51 -5.37
N GLY A 124 -0.12 -7.52 -4.54
CA GLY A 124 -0.61 -7.72 -3.18
C GLY A 124 -2.08 -8.09 -3.08
N VAL A 125 -2.84 -7.98 -4.16
CA VAL A 125 -4.25 -8.37 -4.23
C VAL A 125 -4.34 -9.78 -4.80
N MET A 126 -4.64 -10.77 -3.95
CA MET A 126 -4.68 -12.17 -4.35
C MET A 126 -5.70 -12.97 -3.55
N GLN A 127 -6.24 -14.01 -4.15
CA GLN A 127 -6.99 -15.02 -3.42
C GLN A 127 -6.02 -15.94 -2.68
N VAL A 128 -6.16 -16.00 -1.36
CA VAL A 128 -5.35 -16.90 -0.54
C VAL A 128 -5.82 -18.33 -0.71
N ALA A 129 -4.90 -19.22 -1.09
CA ALA A 129 -5.20 -20.65 -1.13
C ALA A 129 -5.39 -21.19 0.28
N VAL A 130 -6.53 -21.84 0.53
CA VAL A 130 -6.77 -22.57 1.77
C VAL A 130 -6.15 -23.95 1.61
N SER A 131 -5.00 -24.20 2.24
CA SER A 131 -4.48 -25.55 2.37
C SER A 131 -5.43 -26.32 3.29
N ARG A 132 -6.05 -27.39 2.78
CA ARG A 132 -6.70 -28.37 3.65
C ARG A 132 -5.61 -28.85 4.62
N PRO A 133 -5.90 -28.96 5.96
CA PRO A 133 -5.00 -29.66 6.84
C PRO A 133 -4.72 -31.01 6.18
N GLN A 134 -3.45 -31.36 6.01
CA GLN A 134 -3.06 -32.70 5.58
C GLN A 134 -3.50 -33.63 6.72
N ASN A 135 -4.76 -34.02 6.72
CA ASN A 135 -5.15 -35.27 7.34
C ASN A 135 -4.30 -36.29 6.61
N GLN A 136 -3.33 -36.83 7.31
CA GLN A 136 -2.71 -38.07 6.89
C GLN A 136 -3.88 -39.00 6.66
N THR A 137 -4.31 -39.11 5.42
CA THR A 137 -5.20 -40.18 5.02
C THR A 137 -4.41 -41.41 5.32
N VAL A 138 -4.80 -42.08 6.40
CA VAL A 138 -4.48 -43.49 6.59
C VAL A 138 -4.83 -44.11 5.24
N LYS A 139 -3.81 -44.54 4.49
CA LYS A 139 -4.04 -45.32 3.29
C LYS A 139 -4.95 -46.43 3.71
N PRO A 140 -6.10 -46.67 3.07
CA PRO A 140 -6.88 -47.88 3.32
C PRO A 140 -5.90 -49.02 3.17
N GLY A 141 -5.79 -49.81 4.21
CA GLY A 141 -4.76 -50.82 4.31
C GLY A 141 -4.75 -51.74 3.10
N ALA A 142 -3.58 -52.23 2.79
CA ALA A 142 -3.34 -53.24 1.77
C ALA A 142 -3.93 -54.61 2.16
N ASP A 143 -5.19 -54.63 2.62
CA ASP A 143 -5.85 -55.88 3.06
C ASP A 143 -6.82 -56.43 2.03
N ASP A 144 -6.84 -55.96 0.80
CA ASP A 144 -7.76 -56.49 -0.21
C ASP A 144 -7.05 -57.28 -1.32
N GLN A 145 -5.88 -57.88 -1.03
CA GLN A 145 -5.23 -58.76 -1.98
C GLN A 145 -5.13 -60.24 -1.55
N SER A 146 -5.77 -60.63 -0.45
CA SER A 146 -5.71 -62.04 0.00
C SER A 146 -6.97 -62.86 -0.30
N GLN A 147 -7.92 -62.37 -1.06
CA GLN A 147 -9.14 -63.09 -1.41
C GLN A 147 -9.30 -63.50 -2.90
N ARG A 148 -8.25 -63.46 -3.70
CA ARG A 148 -8.31 -63.93 -5.09
C ARG A 148 -7.48 -65.17 -5.39
N GLN A 149 -7.32 -66.07 -4.46
CA GLN A 149 -6.68 -67.36 -4.74
C GLN A 149 -7.43 -68.55 -4.16
N HIS A 150 -8.74 -68.67 -4.29
CA HIS A 150 -9.44 -69.91 -4.14
C HIS A 150 -10.70 -69.90 -4.96
N GLN A 151 -10.59 -70.04 -6.26
CA GLN A 151 -11.59 -70.67 -7.12
C GLN A 151 -10.92 -71.18 -8.38
N GLN A 152 -10.50 -72.41 -8.29
CA GLN A 152 -10.48 -73.33 -9.41
C GLN A 152 -11.66 -74.27 -9.29
#